data_f37e6350799ae9f0f09bffcde25edb2f
#
_entry.id   f37e6350799ae9f0f09bffcde25edb2f
#
_cell.length_a   1.000
_cell.length_b   1.000
_cell.length_c   1.000
_cell.angle_alpha   90.00
_cell.angle_beta   90.00
_cell.angle_gamma   90.00
#
_symmetry.space_group_name_H-M   'P 1'
#
loop_
_entity.id
_entity.type
_entity.pdbx_description
1 polymer ?
#
loop_
_entity_poly.entity_id
_entity_poly.type
_entity_poly.pdbx_seq_one_letter_code
_entity_poly.pdbx_strand_id
1 'polypeptide(L)'
;YFKGDFIEARGEYKRFLELHPTHPLAAFAQYRIGMCDFYQIGGIDRDPSPTEKALADFQKVIDEYPDSPYVEKAQKKVAFCRERKARLHFYVGSFYYRTKFYKAAAYRFHTILLKYPDSKIYPRAQYNYAKALFHEKKREKAAEVMRTIVSQSPGTFYARKAQILLDYWKRRGFIS
;
A
#
# COMPACT_ATOMS: atom_id res chain seq x y z
N TYR A 1 -12.34 -24.45 2.01
CA TYR A 1 -11.22 -24.74 1.09
C TYR A 1 -9.94 -24.84 1.92
N PHE A 2 -9.24 -25.95 1.86
CA PHE A 2 -7.95 -26.15 2.49
C PHE A 2 -6.86 -25.40 1.69
N LYS A 3 -5.78 -24.99 2.35
CA LYS A 3 -4.69 -24.24 1.71
C LYS A 3 -4.04 -24.99 0.53
N GLY A 4 -4.05 -26.32 0.55
CA GLY A 4 -3.58 -27.20 -0.54
C GLY A 4 -4.37 -27.05 -1.82
N ASP A 5 -5.69 -26.91 -1.71
CA ASP A 5 -6.59 -26.82 -2.87
C ASP A 5 -6.33 -25.57 -3.72
N PHE A 6 -5.88 -24.45 -3.11
CA PHE A 6 -5.57 -23.23 -3.86
C PHE A 6 -4.27 -23.32 -4.66
N ILE A 7 -3.30 -24.10 -4.19
CA ILE A 7 -2.03 -24.30 -4.90
C ILE A 7 -2.27 -25.16 -6.13
N GLU A 8 -3.00 -26.26 -5.97
CA GLU A 8 -3.38 -27.16 -7.05
C GLU A 8 -4.26 -26.45 -8.08
N ALA A 9 -5.35 -25.81 -7.64
CA ALA A 9 -6.23 -25.05 -8.52
C ALA A 9 -5.48 -23.98 -9.32
N ARG A 10 -4.52 -23.29 -8.69
CA ARG A 10 -3.67 -22.30 -9.37
C ARG A 10 -2.84 -22.96 -10.47
N GLY A 11 -2.31 -24.13 -10.21
CA GLY A 11 -1.56 -24.93 -11.19
C GLY A 11 -2.40 -25.30 -12.40
N GLU A 12 -3.62 -25.81 -12.18
CA GLU A 12 -4.54 -26.19 -13.24
C GLU A 12 -5.00 -24.98 -14.09
N TYR A 13 -5.33 -23.83 -13.49
CA TYR A 13 -5.65 -22.63 -14.27
C TYR A 13 -4.48 -22.12 -15.09
N LYS A 14 -3.24 -22.20 -14.58
CA LYS A 14 -2.06 -21.83 -15.36
C LYS A 14 -1.85 -22.76 -16.54
N ARG A 15 -1.93 -24.07 -16.33
CA ARG A 15 -1.85 -25.07 -17.39
C ARG A 15 -2.91 -24.85 -18.46
N PHE A 16 -4.13 -24.50 -18.05
CA PHE A 16 -5.20 -24.16 -19.00
C PHE A 16 -4.82 -22.96 -19.88
N LEU A 17 -4.25 -21.89 -19.30
CA LEU A 17 -3.81 -20.70 -20.07
C LEU A 17 -2.64 -21.00 -21.01
N GLU A 18 -1.72 -21.84 -20.60
CA GLU A 18 -0.58 -22.27 -21.43
C GLU A 18 -1.05 -23.04 -22.66
N LEU A 19 -2.04 -23.90 -22.51
CA LEU A 19 -2.58 -24.71 -23.60
C LEU A 19 -3.61 -23.97 -24.45
N HIS A 20 -4.33 -23.00 -23.89
CA HIS A 20 -5.48 -22.33 -24.51
C HIS A 20 -5.47 -20.82 -24.27
N PRO A 21 -4.40 -20.08 -24.69
CA PRO A 21 -4.24 -18.66 -24.35
C PRO A 21 -5.31 -17.73 -24.95
N THR A 22 -5.92 -18.12 -26.07
CA THR A 22 -6.97 -17.34 -26.74
C THR A 22 -8.39 -17.83 -26.48
N HIS A 23 -8.54 -18.78 -25.55
CA HIS A 23 -9.87 -19.32 -25.24
C HIS A 23 -10.77 -18.25 -24.59
N PRO A 24 -12.09 -18.25 -24.86
CA PRO A 24 -13.03 -17.30 -24.23
C PRO A 24 -12.99 -17.28 -22.69
N LEU A 25 -12.57 -18.37 -22.06
CA LEU A 25 -12.40 -18.47 -20.61
C LEU A 25 -10.99 -18.07 -20.11
N ALA A 26 -10.11 -17.59 -20.99
CA ALA A 26 -8.74 -17.23 -20.57
C ALA A 26 -8.73 -16.12 -19.50
N ALA A 27 -9.52 -15.07 -19.69
CA ALA A 27 -9.67 -14.00 -18.69
C ALA A 27 -10.24 -14.52 -17.34
N PHE A 28 -11.18 -15.46 -17.39
CA PHE A 28 -11.69 -16.12 -16.17
C PHE A 28 -10.57 -16.89 -15.47
N ALA A 29 -9.82 -17.71 -16.22
CA ALA A 29 -8.72 -18.49 -15.66
C ALA A 29 -7.64 -17.60 -15.03
N GLN A 30 -7.23 -16.50 -15.70
CA GLN A 30 -6.28 -15.52 -15.15
C GLN A 30 -6.83 -14.87 -13.86
N TYR A 31 -8.10 -14.49 -13.82
CA TYR A 31 -8.74 -13.97 -12.63
C TYR A 31 -8.75 -15.00 -11.48
N ARG A 32 -9.01 -16.29 -11.77
CA ARG A 32 -9.02 -17.38 -10.79
C ARG A 32 -7.62 -17.64 -10.23
N ILE A 33 -6.56 -17.52 -11.03
CA ILE A 33 -5.18 -17.60 -10.57
C ILE A 33 -4.94 -16.52 -9.48
N GLY A 34 -5.32 -15.26 -9.75
CA GLY A 34 -5.22 -14.21 -8.76
C GLY A 34 -6.05 -14.46 -7.50
N MET A 35 -7.23 -15.07 -7.64
CA MET A 35 -8.08 -15.43 -6.49
C MET A 35 -7.46 -16.54 -5.63
N CYS A 36 -6.74 -17.50 -6.20
CA CYS A 36 -6.05 -18.53 -5.43
C CYS A 36 -5.01 -17.94 -4.47
N ASP A 37 -4.21 -16.97 -4.92
CA ASP A 37 -3.27 -16.27 -4.05
C ASP A 37 -3.99 -15.30 -3.10
N PHE A 38 -5.07 -14.65 -3.55
CA PHE A 38 -5.85 -13.72 -2.73
C PHE A 38 -6.45 -14.38 -1.49
N TYR A 39 -6.96 -15.60 -1.60
CA TYR A 39 -7.49 -16.36 -0.46
C TYR A 39 -6.42 -16.80 0.54
N GLN A 40 -5.16 -16.79 0.15
CA GLN A 40 -4.03 -17.12 1.02
C GLN A 40 -3.48 -15.90 1.78
N ILE A 41 -4.02 -14.69 1.55
CA ILE A 41 -3.60 -13.47 2.24
C ILE A 41 -3.92 -13.59 3.73
N GLY A 42 -2.89 -13.62 4.56
CA GLY A 42 -2.99 -13.71 6.03
C GLY A 42 -3.07 -12.36 6.75
N GLY A 43 -2.70 -12.28 8.02
CA GLY A 43 -2.57 -11.03 8.81
C GLY A 43 -1.53 -10.06 8.25
N ILE A 44 -1.55 -8.79 8.71
CA ILE A 44 -0.63 -7.74 8.20
C ILE A 44 0.84 -8.03 8.53
N ASP A 45 1.08 -8.80 9.57
CA ASP A 45 2.37 -9.23 10.09
C ASP A 45 2.89 -10.53 9.46
N ARG A 46 2.08 -11.14 8.56
CA ARG A 46 2.44 -12.38 7.89
C ARG A 46 3.09 -12.13 6.54
N ASP A 47 3.56 -13.22 5.92
CA ASP A 47 4.20 -13.22 4.60
C ASP A 47 3.42 -12.37 3.58
N PRO A 48 4.02 -11.35 2.98
CA PRO A 48 3.40 -10.51 1.96
C PRO A 48 3.29 -11.17 0.59
N SER A 49 3.98 -12.28 0.33
CA SER A 49 4.08 -12.92 -0.99
C SER A 49 2.73 -13.23 -1.63
N PRO A 50 1.70 -13.73 -0.92
CA PRO A 50 0.38 -13.95 -1.51
C PRO A 50 -0.26 -12.65 -2.01
N THR A 51 -0.08 -11.54 -1.28
CA THR A 51 -0.58 -10.23 -1.73
C THR A 51 0.11 -9.73 -3.00
N GLU A 52 1.42 -9.98 -3.12
CA GLU A 52 2.21 -9.57 -4.28
C GLU A 52 1.86 -10.38 -5.53
N LYS A 53 1.72 -11.71 -5.38
CA LYS A 53 1.29 -12.60 -6.45
C LYS A 53 -0.13 -12.27 -6.92
N ALA A 54 -1.08 -12.14 -5.99
CA ALA A 54 -2.45 -11.76 -6.31
C ALA A 54 -2.53 -10.42 -7.07
N LEU A 55 -1.77 -9.40 -6.61
CA LEU A 55 -1.70 -8.11 -7.27
C LEU A 55 -1.21 -8.24 -8.71
N ALA A 56 -0.13 -8.98 -8.94
CA ALA A 56 0.42 -9.19 -10.27
C ALA A 56 -0.56 -9.94 -11.19
N ASP A 57 -1.20 -11.00 -10.69
CA ASP A 57 -2.12 -11.79 -11.48
C ASP A 57 -3.44 -11.04 -11.81
N PHE A 58 -3.96 -10.20 -10.89
CA PHE A 58 -5.09 -9.32 -11.20
C PHE A 58 -4.72 -8.18 -12.16
N GLN A 59 -3.48 -7.67 -12.08
CA GLN A 59 -3.02 -6.68 -13.05
C GLN A 59 -2.98 -7.25 -14.45
N LYS A 60 -2.55 -8.50 -14.64
CA LYS A 60 -2.60 -9.20 -15.93
C LYS A 60 -4.01 -9.29 -16.50
N VAL A 61 -5.05 -9.50 -15.67
CA VAL A 61 -6.43 -9.47 -16.16
C VAL A 61 -6.77 -8.13 -16.80
N ILE A 62 -6.31 -7.04 -16.21
CA ILE A 62 -6.59 -5.68 -16.71
C ILE A 62 -5.81 -5.40 -17.99
N ASP A 63 -4.54 -5.81 -18.04
CA ASP A 63 -3.61 -5.47 -19.12
C ASP A 63 -3.79 -6.37 -20.35
N GLU A 64 -4.01 -7.68 -20.14
CA GLU A 64 -4.08 -8.68 -21.21
C GLU A 64 -5.51 -8.95 -21.70
N TYR A 65 -6.53 -8.62 -20.88
CA TYR A 65 -7.95 -8.88 -21.20
C TYR A 65 -8.86 -7.66 -20.94
N PRO A 66 -8.56 -6.48 -21.55
CA PRO A 66 -9.22 -5.21 -21.20
C PRO A 66 -10.74 -5.21 -21.44
N ASP A 67 -11.25 -6.00 -22.39
CA ASP A 67 -12.68 -6.09 -22.71
C ASP A 67 -13.42 -7.17 -21.90
N SER A 68 -12.73 -7.81 -20.94
CA SER A 68 -13.30 -8.90 -20.16
C SER A 68 -14.24 -8.39 -19.06
N PRO A 69 -15.36 -9.11 -18.77
CA PRO A 69 -16.24 -8.82 -17.62
C PRO A 69 -15.55 -8.98 -16.26
N TYR A 70 -14.30 -9.48 -16.23
CA TYR A 70 -13.52 -9.64 -15.02
C TYR A 70 -12.67 -8.39 -14.68
N VAL A 71 -12.51 -7.42 -15.59
CA VAL A 71 -11.68 -6.23 -15.40
C VAL A 71 -12.11 -5.43 -14.17
N GLU A 72 -13.38 -5.09 -14.04
CA GLU A 72 -13.87 -4.32 -12.88
C GLU A 72 -13.62 -5.07 -11.56
N LYS A 73 -13.83 -6.38 -11.55
CA LYS A 73 -13.56 -7.23 -10.38
C LYS A 73 -12.06 -7.25 -10.04
N ALA A 74 -11.21 -7.36 -11.06
CA ALA A 74 -9.75 -7.33 -10.90
C ALA A 74 -9.26 -5.97 -10.38
N GLN A 75 -9.78 -4.86 -10.89
CA GLN A 75 -9.46 -3.50 -10.41
C GLN A 75 -9.76 -3.34 -8.91
N LYS A 76 -10.91 -3.83 -8.45
CA LYS A 76 -11.26 -3.82 -7.02
C LYS A 76 -10.26 -4.64 -6.17
N LYS A 77 -9.79 -5.77 -6.71
CA LYS A 77 -8.78 -6.61 -6.03
C LYS A 77 -7.39 -5.98 -6.05
N VAL A 78 -7.00 -5.35 -7.16
CA VAL A 78 -5.77 -4.56 -7.26
C VAL A 78 -5.78 -3.44 -6.21
N ALA A 79 -6.86 -2.66 -6.12
CA ALA A 79 -6.99 -1.61 -5.11
C ALA A 79 -6.85 -2.15 -3.68
N PHE A 80 -7.47 -3.29 -3.38
CA PHE A 80 -7.31 -3.96 -2.08
C PHE A 80 -5.86 -4.36 -1.80
N CYS A 81 -5.20 -5.02 -2.76
CA CYS A 81 -3.81 -5.45 -2.59
C CYS A 81 -2.86 -4.26 -2.43
N ARG A 82 -3.06 -3.17 -3.18
CA ARG A 82 -2.29 -1.92 -3.04
C ARG A 82 -2.47 -1.28 -1.66
N GLU A 83 -3.72 -1.16 -1.20
CA GLU A 83 -4.03 -0.65 0.14
C GLU A 83 -3.35 -1.51 1.23
N ARG A 84 -3.38 -2.82 1.07
CA ARG A 84 -2.73 -3.74 2.00
C ARG A 84 -1.21 -3.56 2.02
N LYS A 85 -0.56 -3.39 0.87
CA LYS A 85 0.90 -3.10 0.78
C LYS A 85 1.23 -1.76 1.46
N ALA A 86 0.41 -0.73 1.26
CA ALA A 86 0.58 0.54 1.96
C ALA A 86 0.49 0.37 3.48
N ARG A 87 -0.48 -0.38 3.96
CA ARG A 87 -0.64 -0.69 5.40
C ARG A 87 0.53 -1.50 5.97
N LEU A 88 1.10 -2.42 5.21
CA LEU A 88 2.30 -3.16 5.62
C LEU A 88 3.49 -2.21 5.81
N HIS A 89 3.74 -1.31 4.84
CA HIS A 89 4.78 -0.29 4.99
C HIS A 89 4.53 0.58 6.22
N PHE A 90 3.28 0.96 6.47
CA PHE A 90 2.91 1.74 7.64
C PHE A 90 3.15 0.98 8.95
N TYR A 91 2.78 -0.29 9.00
CA TYR A 91 3.00 -1.17 10.15
C TYR A 91 4.49 -1.27 10.50
N VAL A 92 5.33 -1.60 9.51
CA VAL A 92 6.78 -1.69 9.66
C VAL A 92 7.40 -0.33 10.02
N GLY A 93 6.95 0.75 9.37
CA GLY A 93 7.40 2.11 9.68
C GLY A 93 7.06 2.53 11.12
N SER A 94 5.88 2.16 11.59
CA SER A 94 5.45 2.42 12.98
C SER A 94 6.27 1.63 13.99
N PHE A 95 6.66 0.40 13.68
CA PHE A 95 7.58 -0.38 14.49
C PHE A 95 8.93 0.32 14.61
N TYR A 96 9.56 0.71 13.49
CA TYR A 96 10.82 1.44 13.50
C TYR A 96 10.72 2.78 14.24
N TYR A 97 9.60 3.49 14.12
CA TYR A 97 9.40 4.74 14.83
C TYR A 97 9.36 4.54 16.35
N ARG A 98 8.67 3.51 16.84
CA ARG A 98 8.61 3.18 18.28
C ARG A 98 9.97 2.74 18.83
N THR A 99 10.74 2.02 18.03
CA THR A 99 12.09 1.57 18.40
C THR A 99 13.18 2.63 18.12
N LYS A 100 12.76 3.87 17.80
CA LYS A 100 13.64 5.04 17.57
C LYS A 100 14.58 4.92 16.36
N PHE A 101 14.37 3.97 15.47
CA PHE A 101 15.06 3.88 14.18
C PHE A 101 14.42 4.84 13.16
N TYR A 102 14.50 6.14 13.41
CA TYR A 102 13.75 7.17 12.70
C TYR A 102 14.04 7.23 11.20
N LYS A 103 15.28 6.99 10.78
CA LYS A 103 15.67 6.92 9.37
C LYS A 103 14.93 5.80 8.64
N ALA A 104 14.88 4.60 9.24
CA ALA A 104 14.14 3.47 8.66
C ALA A 104 12.62 3.72 8.66
N ALA A 105 12.09 4.34 9.72
CA ALA A 105 10.70 4.74 9.78
C ALA A 105 10.34 5.74 8.68
N ALA A 106 11.15 6.79 8.51
CA ALA A 106 10.98 7.80 7.46
C ALA A 106 10.97 7.16 6.07
N TYR A 107 11.92 6.25 5.79
CA TYR A 107 11.96 5.52 4.53
C TYR A 107 10.65 4.74 4.26
N ARG A 108 10.15 4.02 5.26
CA ARG A 108 8.91 3.24 5.12
C ARG A 108 7.69 4.11 4.89
N PHE A 109 7.54 5.21 5.63
CA PHE A 109 6.44 6.16 5.42
C PHE A 109 6.56 6.86 4.06
N HIS A 110 7.76 7.28 3.67
CA HIS A 110 7.99 7.91 2.37
C HIS A 110 7.67 6.98 1.20
N THR A 111 7.94 5.67 1.34
CA THR A 111 7.54 4.66 0.33
C THR A 111 6.02 4.68 0.08
N ILE A 112 5.21 4.91 1.14
CA ILE A 112 3.75 5.04 0.97
C ILE A 112 3.42 6.27 0.14
N LEU A 113 4.07 7.40 0.41
CA LEU A 113 3.81 8.65 -0.30
C LEU A 113 4.15 8.55 -1.79
N LEU A 114 5.18 7.80 -2.14
CA LEU A 114 5.61 7.63 -3.53
C LEU A 114 4.78 6.58 -4.29
N LYS A 115 4.49 5.43 -3.68
CA LYS A 115 3.94 4.27 -4.39
C LYS A 115 2.43 4.08 -4.21
N TYR A 116 1.84 4.69 -3.19
CA TYR A 116 0.44 4.47 -2.81
C TYR A 116 -0.27 5.79 -2.47
N PRO A 117 -0.27 6.78 -3.39
CA PRO A 117 -0.88 8.10 -3.14
C PRO A 117 -2.40 7.99 -2.89
N ASP A 118 -3.06 6.97 -3.48
CA ASP A 118 -4.50 6.73 -3.36
C ASP A 118 -4.89 5.97 -2.08
N SER A 119 -3.91 5.56 -1.27
CA SER A 119 -4.17 4.78 -0.06
C SER A 119 -4.86 5.62 1.01
N LYS A 120 -5.85 5.01 1.67
CA LYS A 120 -6.53 5.60 2.84
C LYS A 120 -5.57 5.93 3.99
N ILE A 121 -4.43 5.26 4.05
CA ILE A 121 -3.39 5.50 5.06
C ILE A 121 -2.47 6.69 4.71
N TYR A 122 -2.55 7.23 3.48
CA TYR A 122 -1.66 8.29 2.97
C TYR A 122 -1.55 9.49 3.91
N PRO A 123 -2.65 10.14 4.36
CA PRO A 123 -2.55 11.33 5.23
C PRO A 123 -1.86 11.02 6.57
N ARG A 124 -2.11 9.83 7.09
CA ARG A 124 -1.47 9.34 8.32
C ARG A 124 0.02 9.06 8.11
N ALA A 125 0.38 8.49 6.95
CA ALA A 125 1.76 8.21 6.59
C ALA A 125 2.55 9.51 6.41
N GLN A 126 1.98 10.51 5.73
CA GLN A 126 2.58 11.82 5.52
C GLN A 126 2.88 12.53 6.85
N TYR A 127 1.92 12.56 7.78
CA TYR A 127 2.12 13.09 9.12
C TYR A 127 3.23 12.36 9.89
N ASN A 128 3.25 11.01 9.86
CA ASN A 128 4.28 10.25 10.55
C ASN A 128 5.66 10.34 9.87
N TYR A 129 5.69 10.52 8.55
CA TYR A 129 6.93 10.81 7.82
C TYR A 129 7.59 12.11 8.33
N ALA A 130 6.82 13.20 8.42
CA ALA A 130 7.32 14.45 8.96
C ALA A 130 7.81 14.32 10.41
N LYS A 131 7.09 13.58 11.25
CA LYS A 131 7.55 13.29 12.63
C LYS A 131 8.87 12.51 12.64
N ALA A 132 9.04 11.53 11.79
CA ALA A 132 10.27 10.76 11.68
C ALA A 132 11.44 11.63 11.22
N LEU A 133 11.24 12.51 10.23
CA LEU A 133 12.22 13.49 9.78
C LEU A 133 12.65 14.44 10.90
N PHE A 134 11.70 14.91 11.71
CA PHE A 134 12.01 15.78 12.85
C PHE A 134 12.95 15.11 13.84
N HIS A 135 12.71 13.86 14.18
CA HIS A 135 13.59 13.08 15.06
C HIS A 135 14.94 12.73 14.40
N GLU A 136 15.01 12.68 13.07
CA GLU A 136 16.27 12.60 12.31
C GLU A 136 17.05 13.92 12.30
N LYS A 137 16.60 14.96 13.02
CA LYS A 137 17.14 16.32 13.01
C LYS A 137 17.00 17.06 11.67
N LYS A 138 16.22 16.56 10.72
CA LYS A 138 15.86 17.19 9.45
C LYS A 138 14.64 18.11 9.65
N ARG A 139 14.77 19.10 10.53
CA ARG A 139 13.66 19.87 11.09
C ARG A 139 12.92 20.70 10.06
N GLU A 140 13.67 21.42 9.19
CA GLU A 140 13.05 22.25 8.15
C GLU A 140 12.27 21.40 7.14
N LYS A 141 12.83 20.28 6.70
CA LYS A 141 12.12 19.34 5.82
C LYS A 141 10.86 18.77 6.48
N ALA A 142 10.91 18.49 7.77
CA ALA A 142 9.74 18.05 8.54
C ALA A 142 8.66 19.14 8.58
N ALA A 143 9.06 20.39 8.79
CA ALA A 143 8.14 21.53 8.79
C ALA A 143 7.52 21.76 7.40
N GLU A 144 8.29 21.65 6.33
CA GLU A 144 7.81 21.74 4.96
C GLU A 144 6.70 20.71 4.68
N VAL A 145 6.94 19.43 5.04
CA VAL A 145 5.93 18.38 4.90
C VAL A 145 4.68 18.68 5.72
N MET A 146 4.82 19.20 6.95
CA MET A 146 3.65 19.58 7.77
C MET A 146 2.89 20.77 7.17
N ARG A 147 3.57 21.80 6.64
CA ARG A 147 2.94 22.93 5.93
C ARG A 147 2.16 22.42 4.70
N THR A 148 2.72 21.47 3.97
CA THR A 148 2.05 20.80 2.82
C THR A 148 0.76 20.12 3.25
N ILE A 149 0.74 19.40 4.38
CA ILE A 149 -0.49 18.77 4.90
C ILE A 149 -1.55 19.81 5.21
N VAL A 150 -1.16 20.92 5.83
CA VAL A 150 -2.09 22.00 6.19
C VAL A 150 -2.68 22.68 4.96
N SER A 151 -1.86 22.97 3.95
CA SER A 151 -2.27 23.67 2.74
C SER A 151 -3.11 22.82 1.78
N GLN A 152 -2.76 21.54 1.62
CA GLN A 152 -3.44 20.63 0.67
C GLN A 152 -4.76 20.06 1.20
N SER A 153 -4.93 19.99 2.52
CA SER A 153 -6.10 19.33 3.12
C SER A 153 -6.62 20.11 4.32
N PRO A 154 -6.95 21.41 4.16
CA PRO A 154 -7.37 22.27 5.27
C PRO A 154 -8.60 21.69 5.98
N GLY A 155 -8.66 21.87 7.30
CA GLY A 155 -9.79 21.41 8.12
C GLY A 155 -9.81 19.90 8.45
N THR A 156 -8.95 19.10 7.82
CA THR A 156 -8.88 17.66 8.13
C THR A 156 -8.22 17.40 9.48
N PHE A 157 -8.44 16.20 10.01
CA PHE A 157 -7.85 15.76 11.28
C PHE A 157 -6.30 15.88 11.28
N TYR A 158 -5.64 15.47 10.17
CA TYR A 158 -4.18 15.56 10.10
C TYR A 158 -3.67 16.97 9.85
N ALA A 159 -4.42 17.83 9.14
CA ALA A 159 -4.06 19.23 8.98
C ALA A 159 -4.09 19.98 10.34
N ARG A 160 -5.12 19.76 11.14
CA ARG A 160 -5.18 20.34 12.51
C ARG A 160 -4.01 19.85 13.39
N LYS A 161 -3.70 18.55 13.37
CA LYS A 161 -2.54 18.01 14.10
C LYS A 161 -1.22 18.56 13.59
N ALA A 162 -1.06 18.71 12.30
CA ALA A 162 0.15 19.28 11.69
C ALA A 162 0.34 20.73 12.11
N GLN A 163 -0.72 21.54 12.10
CA GLN A 163 -0.68 22.93 12.54
C GLN A 163 -0.25 23.05 14.00
N ILE A 164 -0.88 22.28 14.90
CA ILE A 164 -0.53 22.27 16.33
C ILE A 164 0.96 21.93 16.53
N LEU A 165 1.46 20.96 15.76
CA LEU A 165 2.86 20.53 15.89
C LEU A 165 3.84 21.57 15.32
N LEU A 166 3.50 22.23 14.21
CA LEU A 166 4.27 23.35 13.66
C LEU A 166 4.38 24.50 14.67
N ASP A 167 3.27 24.91 15.26
CA ASP A 167 3.22 25.97 16.25
C ASP A 167 4.05 25.62 17.50
N TYR A 168 4.00 24.38 17.92
CA TYR A 168 4.84 23.89 19.00
C TYR A 168 6.33 23.96 18.64
N TRP A 169 6.71 23.48 17.44
CA TRP A 169 8.10 23.51 17.00
C TRP A 169 8.64 24.92 16.87
N LYS A 170 7.83 25.85 16.35
CA LYS A 170 8.17 27.26 16.23
C LYS A 170 8.39 27.92 17.61
N ARG A 171 7.45 27.73 18.53
CA ARG A 171 7.57 28.27 19.90
C ARG A 171 8.79 27.74 20.64
N ARG A 172 9.26 26.56 20.32
CA ARG A 172 10.46 25.96 20.92
C ARG A 172 11.77 26.30 20.18
N GLY A 173 11.71 27.11 19.14
CA GLY A 173 12.86 27.47 18.32
C GLY A 173 13.48 26.29 17.54
N PHE A 174 12.69 25.25 17.26
CA PHE A 174 13.16 24.10 16.50
C PHE A 174 13.13 24.34 14.99
N ILE A 175 12.27 25.24 14.54
CA ILE A 175 12.08 25.69 13.15
C ILE A 175 11.88 27.21 13.11
N SER A 176 12.12 27.79 11.94
CA SER A 176 11.88 29.21 11.66
C SER A 176 10.40 29.51 11.32
#